data_4540839c19ec9f7d8d130499ac774eef
#
_entry.id   4540839c19ec9f7d8d130499ac774eef
#
_cell.length_a   1.000
_cell.length_b   1.000
_cell.length_c   1.000
_cell.angle_alpha   90.00
_cell.angle_beta   90.00
_cell.angle_gamma   90.00
#
_symmetry.space_group_name_H-M   'P 1'
#
loop_
_entity.id
_entity.type
_entity.pdbx_description
1 polymer ?
#
loop_
_entity_poly.entity_id
_entity_poly.type
_entity_poly.pdbx_seq_one_letter_code
_entity_poly.pdbx_strand_id
1 'polypeptide(L)'
;MNNFINIWNNYPHCLLKASGKSINLPDNQCGSSELGHRIIGAGHQIESRLTEINETLKKERLKYNHKYNELLKYLEESKRNLHISILLSDGGVSSHIEHLKGFLEELKKSKVENSIYIHAITDGRDANKYSAYSYIKELDSYLDHQVKLASLCGRYYALDETRDYKRTKMYYDLLFEGRGIDTPNIPRVIEKCYEKKLSDEYLPPLKTN
;
A
#
# COMPACT_ATOMS: atom_id res chain seq x y z
N MET A 1 -7.52 -35.33 8.45
CA MET A 1 -6.08 -35.34 8.83
C MET A 1 -5.40 -36.69 8.63
N ASN A 2 -6.09 -37.80 8.69
CA ASN A 2 -5.47 -39.14 8.60
C ASN A 2 -4.65 -39.36 7.31
N ASN A 3 -5.13 -38.90 6.15
CA ASN A 3 -4.41 -39.06 4.88
C ASN A 3 -3.10 -38.26 4.85
N PHE A 4 -3.08 -37.03 5.39
CA PHE A 4 -1.86 -36.23 5.49
C PHE A 4 -0.81 -36.91 6.37
N ILE A 5 -1.21 -37.40 7.55
CA ILE A 5 -0.32 -38.13 8.49
C ILE A 5 0.23 -39.37 7.83
N ASN A 6 -0.60 -40.12 7.11
CA ASN A 6 -0.16 -41.32 6.41
C ASN A 6 0.88 -41.02 5.34
N ILE A 7 0.67 -39.94 4.52
CA ILE A 7 1.62 -39.54 3.52
C ILE A 7 2.92 -39.03 4.16
N TRP A 8 2.82 -38.21 5.21
CA TRP A 8 3.95 -37.68 5.95
C TRP A 8 4.84 -38.80 6.52
N ASN A 9 4.26 -39.83 7.10
CA ASN A 9 5.00 -40.89 7.78
C ASN A 9 5.56 -41.96 6.82
N ASN A 10 4.96 -42.15 5.65
CA ASN A 10 5.29 -43.27 4.78
C ASN A 10 5.94 -42.92 3.45
N TYR A 11 6.07 -41.61 3.13
CA TYR A 11 6.64 -41.15 1.86
C TYR A 11 7.77 -40.15 2.09
N PRO A 12 8.76 -40.11 1.21
CA PRO A 12 9.81 -39.06 1.23
C PRO A 12 9.16 -37.67 1.17
N HIS A 13 9.60 -36.79 2.06
CA HIS A 13 9.11 -35.41 2.08
C HIS A 13 10.21 -34.44 2.54
N CYS A 14 10.02 -33.16 2.27
CA CYS A 14 10.88 -32.08 2.77
C CYS A 14 10.04 -30.86 3.14
N LEU A 15 10.61 -29.99 3.96
CA LEU A 15 10.02 -28.68 4.29
C LEU A 15 10.65 -27.59 3.42
N LEU A 16 9.80 -26.74 2.87
CA LEU A 16 10.22 -25.57 2.15
C LEU A 16 9.98 -24.31 3.01
N LYS A 17 10.96 -23.43 3.06
CA LYS A 17 10.78 -22.12 3.67
C LYS A 17 9.91 -21.27 2.76
N ALA A 18 8.85 -20.66 3.33
CA ALA A 18 7.83 -19.91 2.58
C ALA A 18 7.77 -18.44 2.96
N SER A 19 8.81 -17.88 3.58
CA SER A 19 8.84 -16.49 4.06
C SER A 19 10.26 -15.93 4.09
N GLY A 20 10.36 -14.62 4.17
CA GLY A 20 11.60 -13.88 4.34
C GLY A 20 12.64 -14.13 3.25
N LYS A 21 13.90 -13.97 3.59
CA LYS A 21 15.04 -14.08 2.63
C LYS A 21 15.08 -15.38 1.86
N SER A 22 14.52 -16.46 2.39
CA SER A 22 14.50 -17.76 1.71
C SER A 22 13.67 -17.77 0.42
N ILE A 23 12.83 -16.77 0.21
CA ILE A 23 12.03 -16.59 -1.00
C ILE A 23 12.20 -15.17 -1.57
N ASN A 24 13.37 -14.56 -1.34
CA ASN A 24 13.73 -13.21 -1.81
C ASN A 24 12.77 -12.11 -1.32
N LEU A 25 12.27 -12.23 -0.09
CA LEU A 25 11.53 -11.19 0.60
C LEU A 25 12.39 -10.59 1.74
N PRO A 26 12.07 -9.37 2.21
CA PRO A 26 12.66 -8.83 3.43
C PRO A 26 12.50 -9.78 4.62
N ASP A 27 13.38 -9.64 5.64
CA ASP A 27 13.24 -10.38 6.88
C ASP A 27 11.86 -10.15 7.50
N ASN A 28 11.29 -11.21 8.08
CA ASN A 28 9.97 -11.21 8.70
C ASN A 28 8.78 -10.93 7.77
N GLN A 29 9.01 -10.78 6.46
CA GLN A 29 7.94 -10.65 5.49
C GLN A 29 7.31 -12.01 5.20
N CYS A 30 5.99 -12.09 5.36
CA CYS A 30 5.22 -13.29 4.98
C CYS A 30 5.25 -13.48 3.46
N GLY A 31 5.31 -14.74 3.02
CA GLY A 31 5.12 -15.07 1.61
C GLY A 31 3.68 -14.84 1.16
N SER A 32 3.51 -14.60 -0.12
CA SER A 32 2.20 -14.51 -0.76
C SER A 32 1.92 -15.73 -1.63
N SER A 33 0.63 -16.01 -1.87
CA SER A 33 0.22 -17.09 -2.77
C SER A 33 0.79 -16.89 -4.18
N GLU A 34 0.78 -15.65 -4.69
CA GLU A 34 1.34 -15.33 -6.01
C GLU A 34 2.82 -15.70 -6.11
N LEU A 35 3.64 -15.19 -5.18
CA LEU A 35 5.07 -15.44 -5.20
C LEU A 35 5.39 -16.93 -5.01
N GLY A 36 4.69 -17.61 -4.09
CA GLY A 36 4.87 -19.04 -3.84
C GLY A 36 4.57 -19.89 -5.07
N HIS A 37 3.47 -19.65 -5.77
CA HIS A 37 3.12 -20.38 -7.00
C HIS A 37 4.14 -20.10 -8.14
N ARG A 38 4.61 -18.87 -8.26
CA ARG A 38 5.63 -18.51 -9.26
C ARG A 38 6.95 -19.23 -8.99
N ILE A 39 7.41 -19.31 -7.73
CA ILE A 39 8.64 -20.01 -7.34
C ILE A 39 8.50 -21.52 -7.61
N ILE A 40 7.37 -22.13 -7.23
CA ILE A 40 7.09 -23.54 -7.49
C ILE A 40 7.11 -23.82 -9.00
N GLY A 41 6.43 -22.99 -9.79
CA GLY A 41 6.37 -23.15 -11.25
C GLY A 41 7.70 -22.93 -11.95
N ALA A 42 8.55 -22.03 -11.44
CA ALA A 42 9.88 -21.77 -12.00
C ALA A 42 10.94 -22.79 -11.56
N GLY A 43 10.74 -23.48 -10.44
CA GLY A 43 11.73 -24.39 -9.85
C GLY A 43 12.96 -23.71 -9.27
N HIS A 44 12.94 -22.39 -9.12
CA HIS A 44 14.01 -21.58 -8.51
C HIS A 44 13.45 -20.32 -7.84
N GLN A 45 14.25 -19.66 -7.00
CA GLN A 45 13.90 -18.39 -6.40
C GLN A 45 13.71 -17.31 -7.47
N ILE A 46 12.65 -16.51 -7.32
CA ILE A 46 12.33 -15.37 -8.18
C ILE A 46 12.45 -14.11 -7.32
N GLU A 47 12.93 -13.02 -7.91
CA GLU A 47 12.91 -11.73 -7.25
C GLU A 47 11.48 -11.23 -7.08
N SER A 48 11.15 -10.80 -5.85
CA SER A 48 9.82 -10.22 -5.58
C SER A 48 9.77 -8.77 -6.04
N ARG A 49 8.61 -8.32 -6.49
CA ARG A 49 8.40 -6.91 -6.84
C ARG A 49 8.65 -5.98 -5.66
N LEU A 50 8.32 -6.42 -4.44
CA LEU A 50 8.60 -5.67 -3.21
C LEU A 50 10.11 -5.43 -3.06
N THR A 51 10.92 -6.46 -3.22
CA THR A 51 12.38 -6.35 -3.14
C THR A 51 12.93 -5.48 -4.26
N GLU A 52 12.44 -5.63 -5.48
CA GLU A 52 12.83 -4.81 -6.64
C GLU A 52 12.58 -3.31 -6.40
N ILE A 53 11.39 -2.95 -5.89
CA ILE A 53 11.05 -1.56 -5.57
C ILE A 53 11.93 -1.04 -4.43
N ASN A 54 12.09 -1.82 -3.36
CA ASN A 54 12.97 -1.45 -2.24
C ASN A 54 14.40 -1.15 -2.70
N GLU A 55 14.97 -2.02 -3.54
CA GLU A 55 16.32 -1.83 -4.08
C GLU A 55 16.39 -0.64 -5.04
N THR A 56 15.35 -0.40 -5.81
CA THR A 56 15.27 0.74 -6.73
C THR A 56 15.29 2.06 -5.97
N LEU A 57 14.48 2.18 -4.92
CA LEU A 57 14.44 3.38 -4.08
C LEU A 57 15.73 3.54 -3.27
N LYS A 58 16.20 2.48 -2.60
CA LYS A 58 17.43 2.51 -1.81
C LYS A 58 18.67 2.92 -2.61
N LYS A 59 18.75 2.49 -3.87
CA LYS A 59 19.87 2.79 -4.77
C LYS A 59 19.63 4.03 -5.62
N GLU A 60 18.60 4.81 -5.35
CA GLU A 60 18.22 6.01 -6.10
C GLU A 60 18.14 5.78 -7.62
N ARG A 61 17.62 4.60 -8.00
CA ARG A 61 17.55 4.21 -9.42
C ARG A 61 16.27 4.65 -10.11
N LEU A 62 15.32 5.26 -9.40
CA LEU A 62 14.05 5.69 -9.98
C LEU A 62 14.28 6.70 -11.13
N LYS A 63 15.30 7.56 -11.01
CA LYS A 63 15.73 8.49 -12.07
C LYS A 63 16.10 7.85 -13.42
N TYR A 64 16.42 6.55 -13.42
CA TYR A 64 16.69 5.79 -14.65
C TYR A 64 15.44 5.08 -15.19
N ASN A 65 14.31 5.15 -14.48
CA ASN A 65 13.07 4.56 -14.92
C ASN A 65 12.40 5.46 -15.96
N HIS A 66 12.16 4.92 -17.16
CA HIS A 66 11.56 5.66 -18.27
C HIS A 66 10.18 6.22 -17.92
N LYS A 67 9.32 5.41 -17.26
CA LYS A 67 7.97 5.85 -16.87
C LYS A 67 7.97 6.95 -15.82
N TYR A 68 8.92 6.92 -14.91
CA TYR A 68 9.11 8.00 -13.95
C TYR A 68 9.51 9.31 -14.65
N ASN A 69 10.44 9.23 -15.60
CA ASN A 69 10.86 10.40 -16.36
C ASN A 69 9.74 10.96 -17.27
N GLU A 70 8.92 10.08 -17.85
CA GLU A 70 7.70 10.50 -18.57
C GLU A 70 6.72 11.25 -17.65
N LEU A 71 6.51 10.73 -16.41
CA LEU A 71 5.69 11.39 -15.41
C LEU A 71 6.22 12.79 -15.08
N LEU A 72 7.52 12.93 -14.81
CA LEU A 72 8.12 14.23 -14.50
C LEU A 72 7.92 15.24 -15.64
N LYS A 73 8.21 14.81 -16.87
CA LYS A 73 7.99 15.63 -18.06
C LYS A 73 6.52 16.05 -18.21
N TYR A 74 5.59 15.10 -18.02
CA TYR A 74 4.16 15.39 -18.10
C TYR A 74 3.72 16.42 -17.04
N LEU A 75 4.21 16.30 -15.81
CA LEU A 75 3.90 17.24 -14.73
C LEU A 75 4.44 18.64 -15.05
N GLU A 76 5.66 18.73 -15.56
CA GLU A 76 6.28 19.99 -15.96
C GLU A 76 5.49 20.69 -17.08
N GLU A 77 5.10 19.94 -18.13
CA GLU A 77 4.40 20.49 -19.29
C GLU A 77 2.94 20.83 -19.00
N SER A 78 2.23 19.96 -18.29
CA SER A 78 0.78 20.11 -18.07
C SER A 78 0.42 21.03 -16.91
N LYS A 79 1.35 21.26 -15.97
CA LYS A 79 1.11 22.00 -14.70
C LYS A 79 -0.06 21.43 -13.88
N ARG A 80 -0.41 20.17 -14.10
CA ARG A 80 -1.50 19.48 -13.38
C ARG A 80 -1.03 18.91 -12.05
N ASN A 81 -1.95 18.78 -11.12
CA ASN A 81 -1.69 18.14 -9.84
C ASN A 81 -1.41 16.64 -9.98
N LEU A 82 -0.59 16.10 -9.10
CA LEU A 82 -0.34 14.67 -8.99
C LEU A 82 -1.24 14.06 -7.91
N HIS A 83 -1.98 13.02 -8.26
CA HIS A 83 -2.77 12.24 -7.31
C HIS A 83 -2.15 10.86 -7.14
N ILE A 84 -1.88 10.47 -5.90
CA ILE A 84 -1.29 9.18 -5.53
C ILE A 84 -2.30 8.40 -4.70
N SER A 85 -2.83 7.30 -5.23
CA SER A 85 -3.65 6.37 -4.48
C SER A 85 -2.80 5.19 -4.00
N ILE A 86 -2.83 4.90 -2.71
CA ILE A 86 -1.98 3.86 -2.11
C ILE A 86 -2.68 3.14 -0.96
N LEU A 87 -2.48 1.82 -0.88
CA LEU A 87 -2.79 1.07 0.33
C LEU A 87 -1.72 1.38 1.38
N LEU A 88 -2.11 2.09 2.43
CA LEU A 88 -1.23 2.54 3.52
C LEU A 88 -1.03 1.39 4.51
N SER A 89 0.07 0.68 4.36
CA SER A 89 0.35 -0.59 5.05
C SER A 89 1.85 -0.81 5.20
N ASP A 90 2.26 -1.52 6.25
CA ASP A 90 3.60 -2.09 6.41
C ASP A 90 3.63 -3.59 6.08
N GLY A 91 2.50 -4.19 5.74
CA GLY A 91 2.36 -5.61 5.46
C GLY A 91 3.13 -6.10 4.24
N GLY A 92 3.45 -5.22 3.28
CA GLY A 92 4.27 -5.52 2.12
C GLY A 92 3.68 -6.56 1.15
N VAL A 93 2.37 -6.81 1.23
CA VAL A 93 1.67 -7.75 0.32
C VAL A 93 1.28 -7.03 -0.97
N SER A 94 0.45 -5.99 -0.87
CA SER A 94 -0.02 -5.21 -2.02
C SER A 94 0.68 -3.85 -2.13
N SER A 95 1.24 -3.34 -1.04
CA SER A 95 1.92 -2.05 -0.93
C SER A 95 2.79 -2.00 0.32
N HIS A 96 3.64 -0.98 0.41
CA HIS A 96 4.39 -0.67 1.62
C HIS A 96 4.53 0.85 1.80
N ILE A 97 4.36 1.36 3.04
CA ILE A 97 4.44 2.79 3.35
C ILE A 97 5.78 3.40 2.96
N GLU A 98 6.88 2.64 3.11
CA GLU A 98 8.22 3.08 2.71
C GLU A 98 8.32 3.36 1.19
N HIS A 99 7.52 2.70 0.37
CA HIS A 99 7.47 2.99 -1.07
C HIS A 99 6.89 4.38 -1.34
N LEU A 100 5.84 4.77 -0.60
CA LEU A 100 5.28 6.12 -0.71
C LEU A 100 6.31 7.17 -0.29
N LYS A 101 6.94 6.97 0.88
CA LYS A 101 7.95 7.90 1.41
C LYS A 101 9.12 8.06 0.43
N GLY A 102 9.71 6.95 -0.02
CA GLY A 102 10.80 6.99 -0.97
C GLY A 102 10.41 7.65 -2.30
N PHE A 103 9.17 7.43 -2.76
CA PHE A 103 8.67 8.10 -3.97
C PHE A 103 8.50 9.62 -3.77
N LEU A 104 7.97 10.05 -2.62
CA LEU A 104 7.85 11.47 -2.28
C LEU A 104 9.23 12.15 -2.18
N GLU A 105 10.22 11.46 -1.60
CA GLU A 105 11.60 11.96 -1.55
C GLU A 105 12.21 12.14 -2.96
N GLU A 106 11.99 11.18 -3.85
CA GLU A 106 12.45 11.28 -5.24
C GLU A 106 11.75 12.42 -6.01
N LEU A 107 10.44 12.63 -5.80
CA LEU A 107 9.72 13.77 -6.36
C LEU A 107 10.29 15.10 -5.84
N LYS A 108 10.59 15.19 -4.56
CA LYS A 108 11.23 16.38 -3.96
C LYS A 108 12.62 16.65 -4.54
N LYS A 109 13.44 15.62 -4.73
CA LYS A 109 14.75 15.74 -5.41
C LYS A 109 14.61 16.20 -6.87
N SER A 110 13.54 15.80 -7.55
CA SER A 110 13.26 16.15 -8.93
C SER A 110 12.70 17.59 -9.09
N LYS A 111 12.53 18.33 -7.98
CA LYS A 111 12.03 19.72 -7.95
C LYS A 111 10.67 19.90 -8.64
N VAL A 112 9.80 18.89 -8.53
CA VAL A 112 8.41 19.00 -8.98
C VAL A 112 7.71 20.10 -8.18
N GLU A 113 7.10 21.07 -8.86
CA GLU A 113 6.38 22.20 -8.23
C GLU A 113 4.87 21.96 -8.12
N ASN A 114 4.37 20.92 -8.75
CA ASN A 114 2.95 20.58 -8.79
C ASN A 114 2.46 20.14 -7.41
N SER A 115 1.21 20.46 -7.08
CA SER A 115 0.59 19.94 -5.86
C SER A 115 0.42 18.41 -5.94
N ILE A 116 0.70 17.74 -4.83
CA ILE A 116 0.64 16.28 -4.70
C ILE A 116 -0.45 15.94 -3.68
N TYR A 117 -1.43 15.16 -4.10
CA TYR A 117 -2.56 14.73 -3.28
C TYR A 117 -2.49 13.23 -3.02
N ILE A 118 -2.39 12.85 -1.75
CA ILE A 118 -2.35 11.45 -1.32
C ILE A 118 -3.77 11.02 -0.99
N HIS A 119 -4.20 9.91 -1.59
CA HIS A 119 -5.44 9.20 -1.31
C HIS A 119 -5.09 7.89 -0.60
N ALA A 120 -5.15 7.89 0.73
CA ALA A 120 -4.76 6.77 1.55
C ALA A 120 -5.90 5.74 1.64
N ILE A 121 -5.61 4.50 1.31
CA ILE A 121 -6.47 3.36 1.59
C ILE A 121 -5.90 2.67 2.82
N THR A 122 -6.69 2.50 3.88
CA THR A 122 -6.23 1.83 5.10
C THR A 122 -6.43 0.33 5.02
N ASP A 123 -5.50 -0.43 5.60
CA ASP A 123 -5.38 -1.87 5.45
C ASP A 123 -6.16 -2.65 6.53
N GLY A 124 -5.56 -2.94 7.66
CA GLY A 124 -6.16 -3.72 8.75
C GLY A 124 -6.34 -5.21 8.46
N ARG A 125 -5.79 -5.74 7.35
CA ARG A 125 -5.88 -7.12 6.89
C ARG A 125 -4.52 -7.78 6.71
N ASP A 126 -3.65 -7.14 5.93
CA ASP A 126 -2.27 -7.57 5.70
C ASP A 126 -1.30 -6.94 6.73
N ALA A 127 -1.78 -5.98 7.50
CA ALA A 127 -1.14 -5.31 8.62
C ALA A 127 -2.00 -5.38 9.89
N ASN A 128 -1.53 -4.79 10.98
CA ASN A 128 -2.30 -4.73 12.22
C ASN A 128 -3.63 -3.99 12.00
N LYS A 129 -4.69 -4.45 12.67
CA LYS A 129 -6.06 -3.95 12.54
C LYS A 129 -6.24 -2.48 12.94
N TYR A 130 -5.31 -1.91 13.71
CA TYR A 130 -5.39 -0.58 14.32
C TYR A 130 -4.08 0.18 14.15
N SER A 131 -3.54 0.23 12.94
CA SER A 131 -2.25 0.86 12.62
C SER A 131 -2.37 2.13 11.76
N ALA A 132 -3.53 2.41 11.17
CA ALA A 132 -3.71 3.58 10.30
C ALA A 132 -3.35 4.89 10.99
N TYR A 133 -3.67 5.03 12.28
CA TYR A 133 -3.30 6.21 13.07
C TYR A 133 -1.79 6.44 13.07
N SER A 134 -1.01 5.40 13.32
CA SER A 134 0.46 5.51 13.35
C SER A 134 1.03 5.84 11.98
N TYR A 135 0.50 5.23 10.91
CA TYR A 135 0.94 5.52 9.54
C TYR A 135 0.64 6.96 9.11
N ILE A 136 -0.54 7.49 9.49
CA ILE A 136 -0.87 8.90 9.20
C ILE A 136 0.06 9.84 9.96
N LYS A 137 0.36 9.54 11.22
CA LYS A 137 1.34 10.30 12.01
C LYS A 137 2.75 10.24 11.42
N GLU A 138 3.14 9.11 10.90
CA GLU A 138 4.42 8.95 10.22
C GLU A 138 4.50 9.77 8.93
N LEU A 139 3.39 9.89 8.21
CA LEU A 139 3.30 10.74 7.02
C LEU A 139 3.31 12.23 7.32
N ASP A 140 2.98 12.68 8.52
CA ASP A 140 2.93 14.11 8.88
C ASP A 140 4.23 14.85 8.52
N SER A 141 5.40 14.17 8.62
CA SER A 141 6.70 14.75 8.25
C SER A 141 6.91 14.95 6.74
N TYR A 142 6.08 14.34 5.92
CA TYR A 142 6.10 14.46 4.46
C TYR A 142 5.02 15.41 3.94
N LEU A 143 4.05 15.78 4.80
CA LEU A 143 2.97 16.70 4.44
C LEU A 143 3.41 18.14 4.61
N ASP A 144 3.16 18.96 3.60
CA ASP A 144 3.48 20.38 3.59
C ASP A 144 2.49 21.17 2.71
N HIS A 145 2.88 22.37 2.26
CA HIS A 145 2.06 23.17 1.35
C HIS A 145 1.86 22.51 -0.03
N GLN A 146 2.80 21.66 -0.45
CA GLN A 146 2.79 20.97 -1.75
C GLN A 146 2.17 19.56 -1.64
N VAL A 147 2.51 18.79 -0.59
CA VAL A 147 2.07 17.41 -0.38
C VAL A 147 0.95 17.37 0.66
N LYS A 148 -0.22 16.93 0.26
CA LYS A 148 -1.43 16.92 1.11
C LYS A 148 -2.06 15.53 1.17
N LEU A 149 -2.53 15.15 2.36
CA LEU A 149 -3.42 14.00 2.51
C LEU A 149 -4.83 14.46 2.15
N ALA A 150 -5.30 14.10 0.95
CA ALA A 150 -6.57 14.57 0.42
C ALA A 150 -7.76 13.71 0.87
N SER A 151 -7.56 12.40 1.00
CA SER A 151 -8.62 11.50 1.42
C SER A 151 -8.09 10.25 2.10
N LEU A 152 -8.95 9.60 2.88
CA LEU A 152 -8.69 8.31 3.49
C LEU A 152 -9.96 7.44 3.42
N CYS A 153 -9.78 6.15 3.16
CA CYS A 153 -10.89 5.19 3.10
C CYS A 153 -10.38 3.79 3.42
N GLY A 154 -11.14 2.99 4.16
CA GLY A 154 -10.83 1.59 4.42
C GLY A 154 -10.87 0.73 3.15
N ARG A 155 -10.00 -0.27 3.08
CA ARG A 155 -9.92 -1.19 1.94
C ARG A 155 -11.22 -1.97 1.69
N TYR A 156 -12.06 -2.12 2.70
CA TYR A 156 -13.39 -2.72 2.57
C TYR A 156 -14.24 -2.05 1.50
N TYR A 157 -14.10 -0.73 1.34
CA TYR A 157 -14.77 0.06 0.31
C TYR A 157 -13.92 0.21 -0.96
N ALA A 158 -12.64 0.55 -0.78
CA ALA A 158 -11.77 0.90 -1.89
C ALA A 158 -11.28 -0.30 -2.70
N LEU A 159 -11.14 -1.47 -2.07
CA LEU A 159 -10.59 -2.69 -2.67
C LEU A 159 -11.56 -3.87 -2.51
N ASP A 160 -12.85 -3.66 -2.75
CA ASP A 160 -13.85 -4.73 -2.64
C ASP A 160 -13.58 -5.87 -3.63
N GLU A 161 -13.41 -7.09 -3.10
CA GLU A 161 -13.18 -8.31 -3.88
C GLU A 161 -14.48 -9.09 -4.15
N THR A 162 -15.59 -8.67 -3.51
CA THR A 162 -16.88 -9.40 -3.55
C THR A 162 -17.83 -8.93 -4.64
N ARG A 163 -17.41 -7.92 -5.44
CA ARG A 163 -18.23 -7.25 -6.47
C ARG A 163 -19.44 -6.52 -5.91
N ASP A 164 -19.36 -6.04 -4.67
CA ASP A 164 -20.34 -5.13 -4.12
C ASP A 164 -20.09 -3.70 -4.64
N TYR A 165 -20.62 -3.42 -5.81
CA TYR A 165 -20.44 -2.12 -6.46
C TYR A 165 -20.96 -0.93 -5.64
N LYS A 166 -21.79 -1.14 -4.63
CA LYS A 166 -22.19 -0.07 -3.70
C LYS A 166 -21.01 0.39 -2.86
N ARG A 167 -20.16 -0.55 -2.40
CA ARG A 167 -18.94 -0.22 -1.67
C ARG A 167 -17.93 0.49 -2.57
N THR A 168 -17.65 -0.09 -3.75
CA THR A 168 -16.76 0.53 -4.74
C THR A 168 -17.22 1.94 -5.11
N LYS A 169 -18.54 2.14 -5.24
CA LYS A 169 -19.13 3.45 -5.53
C LYS A 169 -18.82 4.47 -4.43
N MET A 170 -18.83 4.09 -3.16
CA MET A 170 -18.51 5.03 -2.07
C MET A 170 -17.10 5.59 -2.19
N TYR A 171 -16.13 4.76 -2.56
CA TYR A 171 -14.76 5.22 -2.80
C TYR A 171 -14.63 6.02 -4.10
N TYR A 172 -15.31 5.61 -5.15
CA TYR A 172 -15.38 6.37 -6.40
C TYR A 172 -15.95 7.77 -6.16
N ASP A 173 -17.08 7.89 -5.47
CA ASP A 173 -17.72 9.17 -5.16
C ASP A 173 -16.81 10.06 -4.28
N LEU A 174 -16.01 9.45 -3.38
CA LEU A 174 -15.01 10.19 -2.61
C LEU A 174 -13.98 10.84 -3.51
N LEU A 175 -13.44 10.09 -4.49
CA LEU A 175 -12.35 10.56 -5.35
C LEU A 175 -12.81 11.57 -6.41
N PHE A 176 -13.96 11.33 -7.05
CA PHE A 176 -14.41 12.08 -8.22
C PHE A 176 -15.44 13.14 -7.90
N GLU A 177 -16.25 12.95 -6.85
CA GLU A 177 -17.31 13.87 -6.47
C GLU A 177 -17.08 14.54 -5.10
N GLY A 178 -15.99 14.16 -4.42
CA GLY A 178 -15.68 14.68 -3.09
C GLY A 178 -16.72 14.30 -2.04
N ARG A 179 -17.47 13.22 -2.25
CA ARG A 179 -18.49 12.75 -1.29
C ARG A 179 -17.85 11.88 -0.22
N GLY A 180 -17.73 12.42 0.97
CA GLY A 180 -17.16 11.74 2.14
C GLY A 180 -17.44 12.56 3.39
N ILE A 181 -16.99 12.05 4.52
CA ILE A 181 -17.06 12.81 5.78
C ILE A 181 -15.96 13.87 5.73
N ASP A 182 -16.38 15.14 5.73
CA ASP A 182 -15.45 16.27 5.83
C ASP A 182 -14.79 16.31 7.20
N THR A 183 -13.47 16.34 7.23
CA THR A 183 -12.73 16.49 8.48
C THR A 183 -11.38 17.19 8.27
N PRO A 184 -11.07 18.21 9.06
CA PRO A 184 -9.73 18.80 9.07
C PRO A 184 -8.73 17.94 9.84
N ASN A 185 -9.17 16.89 10.54
CA ASN A 185 -8.34 16.09 11.44
C ASN A 185 -8.67 14.60 11.30
N ILE A 186 -8.08 13.96 10.28
CA ILE A 186 -8.22 12.53 10.03
C ILE A 186 -7.79 11.69 11.25
N PRO A 187 -6.63 11.93 11.91
CA PRO A 187 -6.24 11.18 13.11
C PRO A 187 -7.33 11.10 14.17
N ARG A 188 -7.99 12.22 14.49
CA ARG A 188 -9.07 12.26 15.48
C ARG A 188 -10.29 11.41 15.08
N VAL A 189 -10.59 11.33 13.78
CA VAL A 189 -11.68 10.47 13.31
C VAL A 189 -11.31 9.01 13.44
N ILE A 190 -10.05 8.65 13.12
CA ILE A 190 -9.54 7.29 13.29
C ILE A 190 -9.65 6.86 14.76
N GLU A 191 -9.19 7.69 15.72
CA GLU A 191 -9.30 7.40 17.15
C GLU A 191 -10.75 7.09 17.56
N LYS A 192 -11.71 7.94 17.16
CA LYS A 192 -13.13 7.70 17.42
C LYS A 192 -13.67 6.42 16.80
N CYS A 193 -13.14 6.01 15.64
CA CYS A 193 -13.48 4.73 15.03
C CYS A 193 -12.93 3.57 15.86
N TYR A 194 -11.71 3.68 16.37
CA TYR A 194 -11.09 2.66 17.23
C TYR A 194 -11.82 2.50 18.56
N GLU A 195 -12.27 3.59 19.18
CA GLU A 195 -13.13 3.55 20.39
C GLU A 195 -14.41 2.72 20.14
N LYS A 196 -14.94 2.76 18.93
CA LYS A 196 -16.09 1.97 18.48
C LYS A 196 -15.71 0.57 17.98
N LYS A 197 -14.46 0.14 18.17
CA LYS A 197 -13.90 -1.14 17.69
C LYS A 197 -13.97 -1.33 16.17
N LEU A 198 -14.05 -0.22 15.42
CA LEU A 198 -13.96 -0.24 13.97
C LEU A 198 -12.49 -0.26 13.56
N SER A 199 -12.07 -1.32 12.86
CA SER A 199 -10.68 -1.48 12.42
C SER A 199 -10.39 -0.68 11.16
N ASP A 200 -9.11 -0.57 10.80
CA ASP A 200 -8.61 0.12 9.62
C ASP A 200 -9.33 -0.31 8.33
N GLU A 201 -9.63 -1.60 8.21
CA GLU A 201 -10.31 -2.16 7.05
C GLU A 201 -11.65 -1.47 6.76
N TYR A 202 -12.36 -1.03 7.81
CA TYR A 202 -13.73 -0.49 7.74
C TYR A 202 -13.81 1.01 7.97
N LEU A 203 -12.70 1.74 7.95
CA LEU A 203 -12.74 3.20 8.09
C LEU A 203 -13.58 3.83 6.97
N PRO A 204 -14.52 4.71 7.30
CA PRO A 204 -15.40 5.32 6.30
C PRO A 204 -14.63 6.24 5.36
N PRO A 205 -15.21 6.57 4.19
CA PRO A 205 -14.64 7.58 3.29
C PRO A 205 -14.52 8.94 3.97
N LEU A 206 -13.31 9.43 4.14
CA LEU A 206 -12.96 10.73 4.74
C LEU A 206 -12.28 11.60 3.70
N LYS A 207 -12.53 12.90 3.74
CA LYS A 207 -11.78 13.90 2.96
C LYS A 207 -11.30 15.04 3.84
N THR A 208 -10.18 15.63 3.47
CA THR A 208 -9.69 16.89 4.02
C THR A 208 -10.12 18.04 3.11
N ASN A 209 -10.36 19.20 3.69
CA ASN A 209 -10.63 20.44 2.96
C ASN A 209 -9.33 21.04 2.41
#